data_6902b66a24d80d611d51e29fd516f3c4
#
_entry.id   6902b66a24d80d611d51e29fd516f3c4
#
_cell.length_a   1.000
_cell.length_b   1.000
_cell.length_c   1.000
_cell.angle_alpha   90.00
_cell.angle_beta   90.00
_cell.angle_gamma   90.00
#
_symmetry.space_group_name_H-M   'P 1'
#
loop_
_entity.id
_entity.type
_entity.pdbx_description
1 polymer ?
#
loop_
_entity_poly.entity_id
_entity_poly.type
_entity_poly.pdbx_seq_one_letter_code
_entity_poly.pdbx_strand_id
1 'polypeptide(L)'
;YASENLSEAEIQKIINRLNLIPSTPLYNGNRETFLLVNEGFDMVRDNISQVALHVDYIDFDEPSNNIFKVVNQYSVQGDHLRRPDLLVFINGIPIAICEFKTAIEEDTTIHDAWEQITIRYTRDIPKLMKYCFLSVISDGANTKLGSIFTPYKFYYSWNKANDQDKVSNGISSLLTMVEGAFAKDRITKVLRDFVFYPDDSKKDEAIVCRYPQFFAAQKMLDNIKEHMRPTGDGKGGTYFGATGCGKTYTMLFLSRLIALRDNEAFNNPTIVILEDREDLDTQTSELFVTAKKYLHENDVRSIENREDMEQTLRDKPSGGVYITTIQKFCEMTGLLSDRSNIICISDEAHRTQTGVGAKLKKTDKGVFTTFGFAKYLRDSFPNATYCGFTGTPIDETIAVFGKVVDSYTMKESSDDGITVRIAYEPRLARVIVSDEQAKEIQKYYDQCIAEGSNPEQVEESKRAMSSMTTILGHPERIKKLASDVVMHYEALCAEKPEIVQKAMIVCADRLLAFKVLKAIEAIRPDWSVARKSEDESTLTKDQLDKLVTLPKINLVATQGQNDE
;
A
#
# COMPACT_ATOMS: atom_id res chain seq x y z
N TYR A 1 -24.09 27.63 -11.58
CA TYR A 1 -25.38 28.05 -10.99
C TYR A 1 -26.06 29.24 -11.73
N ALA A 2 -25.76 29.45 -13.02
CA ALA A 2 -26.37 30.55 -13.77
C ALA A 2 -27.92 30.46 -13.82
N SER A 3 -28.48 29.26 -13.81
CA SER A 3 -29.92 29.00 -13.76
C SER A 3 -30.57 29.28 -12.39
N GLU A 4 -29.77 29.31 -11.31
CA GLU A 4 -30.26 29.40 -9.95
C GLU A 4 -30.60 30.85 -9.51
N ASN A 5 -30.18 31.84 -10.30
CA ASN A 5 -30.41 33.28 -10.01
C ASN A 5 -30.07 33.65 -8.56
N LEU A 6 -28.84 33.34 -8.15
CA LEU A 6 -28.35 33.63 -6.80
C LEU A 6 -28.37 35.14 -6.52
N SER A 7 -28.86 35.51 -5.35
CA SER A 7 -28.72 36.88 -4.86
C SER A 7 -27.28 37.22 -4.50
N GLU A 8 -26.91 38.49 -4.48
CA GLU A 8 -25.58 38.93 -4.06
C GLU A 8 -25.29 38.53 -2.61
N ALA A 9 -26.30 38.51 -1.75
CA ALA A 9 -26.18 38.02 -0.37
C ALA A 9 -25.92 36.53 -0.31
N GLU A 10 -26.56 35.71 -1.15
CA GLU A 10 -26.32 34.28 -1.26
C GLU A 10 -24.89 33.99 -1.78
N ILE A 11 -24.43 34.71 -2.80
CA ILE A 11 -23.05 34.61 -3.29
C ILE A 11 -22.05 34.92 -2.18
N GLN A 12 -22.32 36.00 -1.41
CA GLN A 12 -21.43 36.34 -0.29
C GLN A 12 -21.46 35.30 0.82
N LYS A 13 -22.59 34.64 1.09
CA LYS A 13 -22.65 33.49 2.03
C LYS A 13 -21.77 32.36 1.58
N ILE A 14 -21.79 32.00 0.28
CA ILE A 14 -20.95 30.96 -0.31
C ILE A 14 -19.46 31.28 -0.12
N ILE A 15 -19.04 32.51 -0.48
CA ILE A 15 -17.67 32.97 -0.33
C ILE A 15 -17.23 32.97 1.14
N ASN A 16 -18.09 33.48 2.02
CA ASN A 16 -17.79 33.56 3.45
C ASN A 16 -17.66 32.20 4.08
N ARG A 17 -18.39 31.19 3.62
CA ARG A 17 -18.29 29.82 4.14
C ARG A 17 -16.85 29.26 4.04
N LEU A 18 -16.15 29.50 2.92
CA LEU A 18 -14.75 29.15 2.74
C LEU A 18 -13.79 30.06 3.55
N ASN A 19 -14.06 31.36 3.54
CA ASN A 19 -13.16 32.32 4.19
C ASN A 19 -13.14 32.20 5.70
N LEU A 20 -14.26 31.82 6.32
CA LEU A 20 -14.40 31.68 7.77
C LEU A 20 -13.69 30.46 8.36
N ILE A 21 -13.28 29.50 7.55
CA ILE A 21 -12.47 28.36 8.03
C ILE A 21 -11.14 28.90 8.57
N PRO A 22 -10.76 28.58 9.82
CA PRO A 22 -9.51 29.05 10.38
C PRO A 22 -8.28 28.53 9.61
N SER A 23 -7.23 29.32 9.54
CA SER A 23 -5.94 28.88 8.96
C SER A 23 -4.94 28.42 10.03
N THR A 24 -5.35 28.37 11.29
CA THR A 24 -4.52 27.93 12.42
C THR A 24 -5.36 27.12 13.39
N PRO A 25 -5.01 25.87 13.70
CA PRO A 25 -3.91 25.08 13.13
C PRO A 25 -4.08 24.80 11.64
N LEU A 26 -3.01 24.94 10.86
CA LEU A 26 -3.08 24.89 9.40
C LEU A 26 -3.63 23.55 8.88
N TYR A 27 -3.21 22.41 9.47
CA TYR A 27 -3.69 21.09 9.05
C TYR A 27 -5.22 20.98 9.13
N ASN A 28 -5.78 21.39 10.27
CA ASN A 28 -7.23 21.34 10.47
C ASN A 28 -7.95 22.25 9.48
N GLY A 29 -7.46 23.47 9.30
CA GLY A 29 -8.05 24.42 8.33
C GLY A 29 -7.95 23.94 6.89
N ASN A 30 -6.82 23.35 6.50
CA ASN A 30 -6.64 22.80 5.16
C ASN A 30 -7.54 21.57 4.95
N ARG A 31 -7.61 20.64 5.88
CA ARG A 31 -8.49 19.47 5.84
C ARG A 31 -9.98 19.89 5.77
N GLU A 32 -10.42 20.81 6.62
CA GLU A 32 -11.80 21.31 6.60
C GLU A 32 -12.13 22.02 5.29
N THR A 33 -11.20 22.82 4.77
CA THR A 33 -11.34 23.47 3.47
C THR A 33 -11.44 22.44 2.35
N PHE A 34 -10.58 21.41 2.38
CA PHE A 34 -10.60 20.32 1.40
C PHE A 34 -11.93 19.58 1.40
N LEU A 35 -12.44 19.19 2.56
CA LEU A 35 -13.73 18.50 2.68
C LEU A 35 -14.87 19.38 2.16
N LEU A 36 -14.90 20.67 2.54
CA LEU A 36 -15.91 21.61 2.08
C LEU A 36 -15.86 21.80 0.54
N VAL A 37 -14.67 21.87 -0.04
CA VAL A 37 -14.50 22.00 -1.51
C VAL A 37 -14.89 20.71 -2.23
N ASN A 38 -14.66 19.55 -1.62
CA ASN A 38 -14.93 18.24 -2.21
C ASN A 38 -16.40 17.81 -2.09
N GLU A 39 -17.03 18.13 -0.97
CA GLU A 39 -18.38 17.66 -0.63
C GLU A 39 -19.46 18.74 -0.81
N GLY A 40 -19.07 20.01 -0.95
CA GLY A 40 -20.03 21.10 -0.98
C GLY A 40 -20.74 21.34 0.35
N PHE A 41 -21.85 22.03 0.32
CA PHE A 41 -22.73 22.23 1.48
C PHE A 41 -24.14 22.66 1.06
N ASP A 42 -25.12 22.36 1.89
CA ASP A 42 -26.50 22.78 1.68
C ASP A 42 -26.70 24.21 2.19
N MET A 43 -27.13 25.11 1.31
CA MET A 43 -27.43 26.52 1.58
C MET A 43 -28.94 26.77 1.58
N VAL A 44 -29.42 27.32 2.67
CA VAL A 44 -30.81 27.82 2.72
C VAL A 44 -30.92 29.10 1.90
N ARG A 45 -31.88 29.15 0.98
CA ARG A 45 -32.12 30.27 0.08
C ARG A 45 -32.73 31.47 0.85
N ASP A 46 -32.42 32.67 0.38
CA ASP A 46 -33.01 33.90 0.94
C ASP A 46 -34.52 33.95 0.69
N ASN A 47 -34.98 33.40 -0.41
CA ASN A 47 -36.40 33.22 -0.70
C ASN A 47 -36.90 31.92 -0.08
N ILE A 48 -37.72 32.04 0.96
CA ILE A 48 -38.27 30.92 1.75
C ILE A 48 -39.10 29.93 0.90
N SER A 49 -39.60 30.34 -0.25
CA SER A 49 -40.35 29.46 -1.16
C SER A 49 -39.44 28.55 -2.01
N GLN A 50 -38.13 28.76 -2.00
CA GLN A 50 -37.18 27.95 -2.73
C GLN A 50 -36.60 26.85 -1.83
N VAL A 51 -36.34 25.67 -2.42
CA VAL A 51 -35.68 24.57 -1.74
C VAL A 51 -34.23 24.94 -1.45
N ALA A 52 -33.65 24.38 -0.40
CA ALA A 52 -32.21 24.50 -0.11
C ALA A 52 -31.38 24.08 -1.35
N LEU A 53 -30.34 24.85 -1.63
CA LEU A 53 -29.45 24.60 -2.76
C LEU A 53 -28.19 23.90 -2.25
N HIS A 54 -27.87 22.75 -2.83
CA HIS A 54 -26.53 22.16 -2.64
C HIS A 54 -25.51 22.97 -3.46
N VAL A 55 -24.48 23.47 -2.80
CA VAL A 55 -23.45 24.32 -3.39
C VAL A 55 -22.15 23.57 -3.51
N ASP A 56 -21.73 23.29 -4.74
CA ASP A 56 -20.42 22.74 -5.08
C ASP A 56 -19.48 23.88 -5.49
N TYR A 57 -18.25 23.86 -4.96
CA TYR A 57 -17.21 24.81 -5.35
C TYR A 57 -16.48 24.40 -6.63
N ILE A 58 -16.46 23.12 -6.92
CA ILE A 58 -15.87 22.53 -8.13
C ILE A 58 -16.89 21.57 -8.73
N ASP A 59 -17.15 21.71 -10.02
CA ASP A 59 -17.94 20.75 -10.78
C ASP A 59 -17.03 19.56 -11.14
N PHE A 60 -17.14 18.50 -10.36
CA PHE A 60 -16.35 17.28 -10.54
C PHE A 60 -16.91 16.37 -11.62
N ASP A 61 -18.20 16.47 -11.94
CA ASP A 61 -18.86 15.60 -12.91
C ASP A 61 -18.65 16.11 -14.33
N GLU A 62 -18.64 17.46 -14.50
CA GLU A 62 -18.36 18.11 -15.79
C GLU A 62 -17.20 19.10 -15.64
N PRO A 63 -15.93 18.63 -15.69
CA PRO A 63 -14.76 19.49 -15.47
C PRO A 63 -14.68 20.71 -16.38
N SER A 64 -15.30 20.66 -17.56
CA SER A 64 -15.31 21.78 -18.52
C SER A 64 -16.07 23.00 -18.01
N ASN A 65 -16.98 22.84 -17.04
CA ASN A 65 -17.70 23.92 -16.41
C ASN A 65 -16.85 24.78 -15.46
N ASN A 66 -15.67 24.27 -15.07
CA ASN A 66 -14.78 24.97 -14.16
C ASN A 66 -13.86 25.97 -14.88
N ILE A 67 -13.51 27.03 -14.17
CA ILE A 67 -12.53 28.02 -14.61
C ILE A 67 -11.15 27.65 -14.06
N PHE A 68 -10.26 27.21 -14.92
CA PHE A 68 -8.86 26.92 -14.57
C PHE A 68 -7.98 28.13 -14.85
N LYS A 69 -7.18 28.54 -13.87
CA LYS A 69 -6.18 29.60 -14.01
C LYS A 69 -4.85 29.17 -13.40
N VAL A 70 -3.79 29.64 -14.02
CA VAL A 70 -2.42 29.52 -13.51
C VAL A 70 -1.88 30.91 -13.32
N VAL A 71 -1.30 31.18 -12.13
CA VAL A 71 -0.76 32.50 -11.78
C VAL A 71 0.68 32.30 -11.31
N ASN A 72 1.61 32.94 -12.00
CA ASN A 72 3.01 32.93 -11.61
C ASN A 72 3.37 34.12 -10.71
N GLN A 73 4.33 33.94 -9.82
CA GLN A 73 4.92 34.97 -8.97
C GLN A 73 3.88 35.80 -8.19
N TYR A 74 2.84 35.13 -7.65
CA TYR A 74 1.77 35.77 -6.89
C TYR A 74 2.26 36.21 -5.51
N SER A 75 2.25 37.54 -5.27
CA SER A 75 2.74 38.09 -4.00
C SER A 75 1.66 38.03 -2.91
N VAL A 76 2.00 37.42 -1.79
CA VAL A 76 1.10 37.24 -0.63
C VAL A 76 1.74 37.83 0.61
N GLN A 77 1.04 38.78 1.25
CA GLN A 77 1.43 39.33 2.53
C GLN A 77 0.80 38.51 3.67
N GLY A 78 1.64 37.85 4.43
CA GLY A 78 1.30 37.21 5.71
C GLY A 78 2.21 37.75 6.79
N ASP A 79 2.75 36.89 7.64
CA ASP A 79 3.78 37.28 8.64
C ASP A 79 5.03 37.81 7.93
N HIS A 80 5.35 37.22 6.78
CA HIS A 80 6.34 37.73 5.84
C HIS A 80 5.74 37.77 4.43
N LEU A 81 6.20 38.74 3.60
CA LEU A 81 5.88 38.74 2.17
C LEU A 81 6.48 37.50 1.50
N ARG A 82 5.64 36.72 0.86
CA ARG A 82 6.04 35.52 0.10
C ARG A 82 5.54 35.60 -1.33
N ARG A 83 6.25 34.95 -2.23
CA ARG A 83 5.92 34.96 -3.66
C ARG A 83 6.17 33.58 -4.24
N PRO A 84 5.20 32.65 -4.12
CA PRO A 84 5.26 31.34 -4.76
C PRO A 84 5.49 31.46 -6.26
N ASP A 85 6.27 30.54 -6.81
CA ASP A 85 6.59 30.56 -8.23
C ASP A 85 5.35 30.39 -9.10
N LEU A 86 4.45 29.46 -8.71
CA LEU A 86 3.24 29.23 -9.45
C LEU A 86 2.11 28.69 -8.55
N LEU A 87 0.90 29.21 -8.77
CA LEU A 87 -0.33 28.74 -8.16
C LEU A 87 -1.30 28.26 -9.25
N VAL A 88 -1.96 27.13 -9.01
CA VAL A 88 -3.02 26.60 -9.87
C VAL A 88 -4.36 26.81 -9.19
N PHE A 89 -5.28 27.44 -9.90
CA PHE A 89 -6.62 27.77 -9.39
C PHE A 89 -7.71 27.00 -10.15
N ILE A 90 -8.70 26.55 -9.42
CA ILE A 90 -9.99 26.10 -9.95
C ILE A 90 -11.08 26.97 -9.33
N ASN A 91 -11.88 27.64 -10.16
CA ASN A 91 -12.96 28.54 -9.74
C ASN A 91 -12.53 29.61 -8.71
N GLY A 92 -11.27 30.08 -8.81
CA GLY A 92 -10.70 31.07 -7.89
C GLY A 92 -10.08 30.49 -6.61
N ILE A 93 -10.17 29.18 -6.38
CA ILE A 93 -9.54 28.49 -5.23
C ILE A 93 -8.14 28.02 -5.64
N PRO A 94 -7.07 28.42 -4.94
CA PRO A 94 -5.70 28.01 -5.26
C PRO A 94 -5.43 26.57 -4.76
N ILE A 95 -5.77 25.57 -5.57
CA ILE A 95 -5.76 24.16 -5.19
C ILE A 95 -4.35 23.54 -5.16
N ALA A 96 -3.39 24.16 -5.85
CA ALA A 96 -2.02 23.66 -5.88
C ALA A 96 -0.99 24.80 -5.89
N ILE A 97 0.15 24.53 -5.25
CA ILE A 97 1.32 25.40 -5.19
C ILE A 97 2.52 24.68 -5.80
N CYS A 98 3.28 25.41 -6.64
CA CYS A 98 4.50 24.89 -7.24
C CYS A 98 5.69 25.76 -6.87
N GLU A 99 6.81 25.14 -6.60
CA GLU A 99 8.08 25.79 -6.32
C GLU A 99 9.18 25.17 -7.20
N PHE A 100 9.92 26.02 -7.88
CA PHE A 100 10.94 25.62 -8.85
C PHE A 100 12.33 26.02 -8.38
N LYS A 101 13.30 25.16 -8.64
CA LYS A 101 14.72 25.42 -8.43
C LYS A 101 15.45 25.23 -9.76
N THR A 102 16.61 25.85 -9.88
CA THR A 102 17.43 25.65 -11.07
C THR A 102 18.41 24.49 -10.84
N ALA A 103 18.48 23.56 -11.79
CA ALA A 103 19.46 22.47 -11.76
C ALA A 103 20.91 22.94 -12.01
N ILE A 104 21.11 24.23 -12.29
CA ILE A 104 22.43 24.80 -12.66
C ILE A 104 23.19 25.31 -11.42
N GLU A 105 22.50 25.65 -10.33
CA GLU A 105 23.11 26.09 -9.09
C GLU A 105 23.50 24.89 -8.22
N GLU A 106 24.79 24.75 -7.91
CA GLU A 106 25.33 23.61 -7.15
C GLU A 106 24.78 23.53 -5.71
N ASP A 107 24.36 24.66 -5.14
CA ASP A 107 23.92 24.76 -3.74
C ASP A 107 22.40 24.66 -3.55
N THR A 108 21.60 24.51 -4.63
CA THR A 108 20.13 24.51 -4.55
C THR A 108 19.55 23.20 -5.09
N THR A 109 18.74 22.54 -4.30
CA THR A 109 18.18 21.23 -4.64
C THR A 109 16.64 21.25 -4.66
N ILE A 110 16.04 20.24 -5.23
CA ILE A 110 14.58 20.01 -5.15
C ILE A 110 14.09 19.88 -3.69
N HIS A 111 14.96 19.50 -2.75
CA HIS A 111 14.66 19.46 -1.32
C HIS A 111 14.42 20.86 -0.75
N ASP A 112 15.16 21.87 -1.22
CA ASP A 112 14.95 23.27 -0.79
C ASP A 112 13.59 23.80 -1.23
N ALA A 113 13.09 23.38 -2.40
CA ALA A 113 11.73 23.68 -2.84
C ALA A 113 10.70 23.06 -1.89
N TRP A 114 10.91 21.82 -1.45
CA TRP A 114 10.06 21.15 -0.46
C TRP A 114 10.06 21.89 0.88
N GLU A 115 11.22 22.26 1.43
CA GLU A 115 11.33 23.04 2.67
C GLU A 115 10.64 24.40 2.54
N GLN A 116 10.76 25.02 1.39
CA GLN A 116 10.15 26.32 1.13
C GLN A 116 8.62 26.24 1.21
N ILE A 117 8.01 25.22 0.62
CA ILE A 117 6.56 25.00 0.68
C ILE A 117 6.15 24.56 2.08
N THR A 118 6.73 23.46 2.58
CA THR A 118 6.20 22.73 3.75
C THR A 118 6.59 23.34 5.10
N ILE A 119 7.64 24.17 5.13
CA ILE A 119 8.13 24.82 6.36
C ILE A 119 7.91 26.32 6.31
N ARG A 120 8.42 26.98 5.27
CA ARG A 120 8.42 28.45 5.22
C ARG A 120 7.05 29.02 4.88
N TYR A 121 6.38 28.54 3.80
CA TYR A 121 5.09 29.08 3.39
C TYR A 121 3.97 28.67 4.35
N THR A 122 4.00 27.45 4.87
CA THR A 122 3.03 27.01 5.89
C THR A 122 3.06 27.87 7.14
N ARG A 123 4.22 28.36 7.54
CA ARG A 123 4.40 29.28 8.66
C ARG A 123 3.98 30.71 8.31
N ASP A 124 4.46 31.23 7.17
CA ASP A 124 4.42 32.66 6.87
C ASP A 124 3.14 33.12 6.18
N ILE A 125 2.48 32.25 5.40
CA ILE A 125 1.25 32.56 4.63
C ILE A 125 0.15 31.50 4.82
N PRO A 126 -0.18 31.08 6.06
CA PRO A 126 -1.14 30.00 6.32
C PRO A 126 -2.54 30.27 5.73
N LYS A 127 -2.93 31.54 5.57
CA LYS A 127 -4.22 31.93 4.96
C LYS A 127 -4.34 31.50 3.49
N LEU A 128 -3.23 31.48 2.74
CA LEU A 128 -3.19 30.91 1.38
C LEU A 128 -3.07 29.39 1.45
N MET A 129 -2.15 28.90 2.30
CA MET A 129 -1.81 27.48 2.36
C MET A 129 -2.97 26.58 2.77
N LYS A 130 -3.99 27.09 3.49
CA LYS A 130 -5.19 26.31 3.82
C LYS A 130 -5.99 25.84 2.58
N TYR A 131 -5.78 26.47 1.42
CA TYR A 131 -6.44 26.10 0.16
C TYR A 131 -5.55 25.23 -0.74
N CYS A 132 -4.24 25.15 -0.47
CA CYS A 132 -3.30 24.37 -1.28
C CYS A 132 -3.32 22.90 -0.84
N PHE A 133 -4.07 22.07 -1.57
CA PHE A 133 -4.19 20.64 -1.28
C PHE A 133 -3.04 19.84 -1.89
N LEU A 134 -2.52 20.34 -3.01
CA LEU A 134 -1.41 19.74 -3.75
C LEU A 134 -0.19 20.65 -3.76
N SER A 135 0.97 20.07 -3.84
CA SER A 135 2.24 20.79 -4.00
C SER A 135 3.16 20.08 -4.98
N VAL A 136 3.76 20.86 -5.86
CA VAL A 136 4.72 20.39 -6.86
C VAL A 136 6.07 21.03 -6.60
N ILE A 137 7.10 20.22 -6.60
CA ILE A 137 8.51 20.67 -6.53
C ILE A 137 9.25 20.21 -7.77
N SER A 138 10.08 21.08 -8.37
CA SER A 138 10.82 20.73 -9.57
C SER A 138 12.13 21.50 -9.68
N ASP A 139 13.14 20.85 -10.25
CA ASP A 139 14.38 21.48 -10.72
C ASP A 139 14.49 21.47 -12.27
N GLY A 140 13.40 21.11 -12.95
CA GLY A 140 13.34 20.95 -14.40
C GLY A 140 13.69 19.54 -14.88
N ALA A 141 14.55 18.80 -14.18
CA ALA A 141 14.88 17.41 -14.47
C ALA A 141 14.12 16.42 -13.58
N ASN A 142 13.90 16.80 -12.34
CA ASN A 142 13.16 16.03 -11.35
C ASN A 142 11.90 16.82 -10.97
N THR A 143 10.73 16.24 -11.17
CA THR A 143 9.45 16.83 -10.79
C THR A 143 8.67 15.87 -9.91
N LYS A 144 8.23 16.34 -8.75
CA LYS A 144 7.53 15.50 -7.77
C LYS A 144 6.27 16.18 -7.25
N LEU A 145 5.26 15.38 -6.95
CA LEU A 145 3.95 15.77 -6.43
C LEU A 145 3.76 15.21 -5.02
N GLY A 146 3.13 15.99 -4.17
CA GLY A 146 2.68 15.61 -2.84
C GLY A 146 1.61 16.58 -2.35
N SER A 147 1.25 16.51 -1.08
CA SER A 147 0.52 17.56 -0.36
C SER A 147 1.49 18.46 0.40
N ILE A 148 1.01 19.58 0.91
CA ILE A 148 1.83 20.46 1.78
C ILE A 148 2.20 19.81 3.13
N PHE A 149 1.62 18.65 3.46
CA PHE A 149 1.90 17.85 4.66
C PHE A 149 2.65 16.55 4.35
N THR A 150 3.00 16.31 3.09
CA THR A 150 3.73 15.10 2.71
C THR A 150 5.21 15.23 3.05
N PRO A 151 5.83 14.31 3.82
CA PRO A 151 7.28 14.26 4.02
C PRO A 151 8.02 14.09 2.67
N TYR A 152 9.22 14.71 2.55
CA TYR A 152 9.98 14.71 1.28
C TYR A 152 10.14 13.33 0.63
N LYS A 153 10.42 12.30 1.43
CA LYS A 153 10.59 10.92 0.96
C LYS A 153 9.35 10.30 0.30
N PHE A 154 8.18 10.93 0.47
CA PHE A 154 6.91 10.48 -0.10
C PHE A 154 6.39 11.40 -1.21
N TYR A 155 7.20 12.36 -1.66
CA TYR A 155 6.95 13.07 -2.91
C TYR A 155 7.37 12.21 -4.09
N TYR A 156 6.49 11.97 -5.03
CA TYR A 156 6.73 11.07 -6.17
C TYR A 156 6.48 11.75 -7.50
N SER A 157 7.22 11.31 -8.50
CA SER A 157 7.04 11.78 -9.87
C SER A 157 5.75 11.22 -10.48
N TRP A 158 5.17 12.00 -11.38
CA TRP A 158 4.08 11.55 -12.24
C TRP A 158 4.64 11.34 -13.65
N ASN A 159 5.05 10.11 -13.95
CA ASN A 159 5.91 9.82 -15.11
C ASN A 159 5.17 9.35 -16.37
N LYS A 160 3.85 9.38 -16.38
CA LYS A 160 3.02 9.05 -17.55
C LYS A 160 1.93 10.10 -17.75
N ALA A 161 1.84 10.71 -18.93
CA ALA A 161 0.71 11.59 -19.24
C ALA A 161 -0.57 10.79 -19.40
N ASN A 162 -0.53 9.63 -20.07
CA ASN A 162 -1.64 8.69 -20.15
C ASN A 162 -1.15 7.27 -19.81
N ASP A 163 -2.08 6.39 -19.52
CA ASP A 163 -1.78 5.02 -19.10
C ASP A 163 -0.92 4.24 -20.10
N GLN A 164 -1.20 4.40 -21.40
CA GLN A 164 -0.49 3.70 -22.47
C GLN A 164 0.87 4.31 -22.82
N ASP A 165 1.20 5.46 -22.24
CA ASP A 165 2.45 6.14 -22.53
C ASP A 165 3.64 5.41 -21.90
N LYS A 166 4.79 5.59 -22.53
CA LYS A 166 6.06 5.19 -21.92
C LYS A 166 6.39 6.12 -20.77
N VAL A 167 7.06 5.58 -19.77
CA VAL A 167 7.60 6.37 -18.65
C VAL A 167 8.53 7.46 -19.20
N SER A 168 8.27 8.70 -18.78
CA SER A 168 9.04 9.88 -19.18
C SER A 168 9.74 10.47 -17.95
N ASN A 169 11.06 10.56 -18.00
CA ASN A 169 11.92 11.05 -16.93
C ASN A 169 12.82 12.20 -17.42
N GLY A 170 13.47 12.87 -16.48
CA GLY A 170 14.42 13.94 -16.78
C GLY A 170 13.76 15.23 -17.26
N ILE A 171 14.28 15.88 -18.28
CA ILE A 171 13.86 17.21 -18.76
C ILE A 171 12.35 17.27 -19.10
N SER A 172 11.74 16.16 -19.48
CA SER A 172 10.31 16.08 -19.78
C SER A 172 9.42 15.90 -18.53
N SER A 173 9.99 15.72 -17.34
CA SER A 173 9.26 15.36 -16.12
C SER A 173 8.19 16.38 -15.74
N LEU A 174 8.49 17.68 -15.86
CA LEU A 174 7.54 18.75 -15.57
C LEU A 174 6.39 18.77 -16.57
N LEU A 175 6.67 18.63 -17.87
CA LEU A 175 5.62 18.58 -18.90
C LEU A 175 4.72 17.35 -18.69
N THR A 176 5.32 16.20 -18.44
CA THR A 176 4.57 14.95 -18.15
C THR A 176 3.72 15.09 -16.89
N MET A 177 4.18 15.78 -15.86
CA MET A 177 3.39 16.10 -14.66
C MET A 177 2.18 16.97 -15.02
N VAL A 178 2.37 17.99 -15.86
CA VAL A 178 1.29 18.90 -16.29
C VAL A 178 0.27 18.16 -17.15
N GLU A 179 0.69 17.45 -18.17
CA GLU A 179 -0.17 16.69 -19.07
C GLU A 179 -0.81 15.47 -18.38
N GLY A 180 -0.12 14.93 -17.38
CA GLY A 180 -0.57 13.82 -16.56
C GLY A 180 -1.47 14.28 -15.41
N ALA A 181 -0.91 14.66 -14.27
CA ALA A 181 -1.66 14.95 -13.06
C ALA A 181 -2.57 16.18 -13.18
N PHE A 182 -2.17 17.20 -13.95
CA PHE A 182 -2.88 18.48 -14.06
C PHE A 182 -3.74 18.62 -15.32
N ALA A 183 -3.93 17.58 -16.12
CA ALA A 183 -5.01 17.57 -17.12
C ALA A 183 -6.35 17.82 -16.42
N LYS A 184 -7.19 18.68 -16.99
CA LYS A 184 -8.39 19.21 -16.32
C LYS A 184 -9.32 18.14 -15.75
N ASP A 185 -9.60 17.11 -16.53
CA ASP A 185 -10.41 15.97 -16.14
C ASP A 185 -9.73 15.07 -15.11
N ARG A 186 -8.39 15.05 -15.10
CA ARG A 186 -7.62 14.21 -14.16
C ARG A 186 -7.40 14.89 -12.83
N ILE A 187 -7.04 16.18 -12.83
CA ILE A 187 -6.86 16.92 -11.58
C ILE A 187 -8.15 16.99 -10.76
N THR A 188 -9.31 17.10 -11.41
CA THR A 188 -10.60 17.04 -10.72
C THR A 188 -10.84 15.67 -10.09
N LYS A 189 -10.58 14.57 -10.81
CA LYS A 189 -10.66 13.22 -10.25
C LYS A 189 -9.67 12.99 -9.11
N VAL A 190 -8.42 13.47 -9.27
CA VAL A 190 -7.40 13.37 -8.21
C VAL A 190 -7.87 14.07 -6.94
N LEU A 191 -8.35 15.30 -7.04
CA LEU A 191 -8.88 16.03 -5.89
C LEU A 191 -10.10 15.35 -5.27
N ARG A 192 -11.02 14.86 -6.10
CA ARG A 192 -12.26 14.24 -5.62
C ARG A 192 -12.04 12.94 -4.89
N ASP A 193 -11.19 12.04 -5.42
CA ASP A 193 -11.16 10.64 -5.01
C ASP A 193 -9.77 10.08 -4.67
N PHE A 194 -8.69 10.83 -4.88
CA PHE A 194 -7.34 10.32 -4.74
C PHE A 194 -6.44 11.17 -3.82
N VAL A 195 -7.06 12.03 -3.04
CA VAL A 195 -6.43 12.72 -1.90
C VAL A 195 -7.13 12.27 -0.63
N PHE A 196 -6.35 11.74 0.31
CA PHE A 196 -6.85 11.15 1.54
C PHE A 196 -6.28 11.85 2.77
N TYR A 197 -7.16 12.32 3.66
CA TYR A 197 -6.84 12.84 4.99
C TYR A 197 -7.32 11.84 6.03
N PRO A 198 -6.42 11.13 6.74
CA PRO A 198 -6.82 10.15 7.75
C PRO A 198 -7.66 10.78 8.85
N ASP A 199 -8.70 10.04 9.30
CA ASP A 199 -9.49 10.43 10.46
C ASP A 199 -8.68 10.21 11.74
N ASP A 200 -8.75 11.15 12.67
CA ASP A 200 -8.11 11.05 14.00
C ASP A 200 -6.60 10.68 13.96
N SER A 201 -5.91 11.04 12.88
CA SER A 201 -4.47 10.85 12.76
C SER A 201 -3.74 11.65 13.84
N LYS A 202 -2.77 11.01 14.51
CA LYS A 202 -1.83 11.67 15.42
C LYS A 202 -0.77 12.50 14.68
N LYS A 203 -0.74 12.41 13.37
CA LYS A 203 0.20 13.11 12.47
C LYS A 203 -0.57 14.00 11.54
N ASP A 204 -0.06 15.18 11.30
CA ASP A 204 -0.55 16.07 10.24
C ASP A 204 -0.10 15.47 8.90
N GLU A 205 -0.96 14.67 8.27
CA GLU A 205 -0.64 14.01 7.00
C GLU A 205 -1.82 14.04 6.03
N ALA A 206 -1.50 14.26 4.76
CA ALA A 206 -2.42 14.11 3.65
C ALA A 206 -1.73 13.30 2.54
N ILE A 207 -2.39 12.25 2.09
CA ILE A 207 -1.84 11.30 1.13
C ILE A 207 -2.41 11.61 -0.24
N VAL A 208 -1.53 11.83 -1.21
CA VAL A 208 -1.87 12.01 -2.62
C VAL A 208 -1.50 10.73 -3.36
N CYS A 209 -2.36 10.25 -4.25
CA CYS A 209 -2.05 9.05 -5.04
C CYS A 209 -0.83 9.25 -5.93
N ARG A 210 -0.21 8.13 -6.27
CA ARG A 210 0.80 8.02 -7.35
C ARG A 210 0.10 7.67 -8.66
N TYR A 211 0.71 8.02 -9.79
CA TYR A 211 0.11 7.72 -11.10
C TYR A 211 -0.25 6.23 -11.29
N PRO A 212 0.55 5.24 -10.82
CA PRO A 212 0.16 3.84 -10.98
C PRO A 212 -1.08 3.48 -10.16
N GLN A 213 -1.23 4.08 -8.96
CA GLN A 213 -2.42 3.86 -8.13
C GLN A 213 -3.67 4.45 -8.76
N PHE A 214 -3.55 5.63 -9.37
CA PHE A 214 -4.64 6.29 -10.08
C PHE A 214 -5.15 5.45 -11.26
N PHE A 215 -4.24 5.02 -12.15
CA PHE A 215 -4.61 4.22 -13.31
C PHE A 215 -5.12 2.83 -12.91
N ALA A 216 -4.43 2.16 -11.99
CA ALA A 216 -4.82 0.83 -11.51
C ALA A 216 -6.23 0.83 -10.88
N ALA A 217 -6.54 1.79 -10.01
CA ALA A 217 -7.84 1.84 -9.35
C ALA A 217 -8.99 2.03 -10.36
N GLN A 218 -8.81 2.87 -11.38
CA GLN A 218 -9.82 3.08 -12.41
C GLN A 218 -10.02 1.84 -13.30
N LYS A 219 -8.93 1.24 -13.79
CA LYS A 219 -9.01 0.02 -14.61
C LYS A 219 -9.62 -1.15 -13.84
N MET A 220 -9.23 -1.31 -12.56
CA MET A 220 -9.81 -2.35 -11.71
C MET A 220 -11.30 -2.10 -11.50
N LEU A 221 -11.73 -0.86 -11.27
CA LEU A 221 -13.13 -0.50 -11.18
C LEU A 221 -13.92 -0.91 -12.42
N ASP A 222 -13.44 -0.53 -13.60
CA ASP A 222 -14.09 -0.84 -14.88
C ASP A 222 -14.17 -2.35 -15.11
N ASN A 223 -13.09 -3.09 -14.83
CA ASN A 223 -13.08 -4.54 -14.96
C ASN A 223 -14.01 -5.24 -13.96
N ILE A 224 -14.10 -4.73 -12.71
CA ILE A 224 -15.04 -5.26 -11.71
C ILE A 224 -16.49 -5.07 -12.18
N LYS A 225 -16.84 -3.88 -12.73
CA LYS A 225 -18.18 -3.61 -13.29
C LYS A 225 -18.54 -4.59 -14.41
N GLU A 226 -17.61 -4.84 -15.33
CA GLU A 226 -17.82 -5.75 -16.46
C GLU A 226 -18.06 -7.20 -16.01
N HIS A 227 -17.33 -7.63 -14.96
CA HIS A 227 -17.33 -9.02 -14.49
C HIS A 227 -18.24 -9.28 -13.27
N MET A 228 -18.95 -8.27 -12.79
CA MET A 228 -19.80 -8.36 -11.61
C MET A 228 -20.95 -9.35 -11.80
N ARG A 229 -21.21 -10.14 -10.76
CA ARG A 229 -22.40 -11.02 -10.71
C ARG A 229 -23.69 -10.19 -10.54
N PRO A 230 -24.85 -10.66 -11.04
CA PRO A 230 -25.09 -11.95 -11.71
C PRO A 230 -24.77 -11.98 -13.21
N THR A 231 -24.50 -10.85 -13.84
CA THR A 231 -24.32 -10.76 -15.30
C THR A 231 -22.94 -11.23 -15.75
N GLY A 232 -21.91 -10.99 -14.93
CA GLY A 232 -20.53 -11.41 -15.17
C GLY A 232 -20.18 -12.74 -14.52
N ASP A 233 -18.90 -13.13 -14.66
CA ASP A 233 -18.37 -14.39 -14.12
C ASP A 233 -17.86 -14.30 -12.67
N GLY A 234 -17.89 -13.09 -12.07
CA GLY A 234 -17.41 -12.82 -10.72
C GLY A 234 -15.89 -12.75 -10.60
N LYS A 235 -15.15 -12.61 -11.72
CA LYS A 235 -13.70 -12.48 -11.73
C LYS A 235 -13.29 -11.02 -12.00
N GLY A 236 -13.25 -10.21 -10.95
CA GLY A 236 -13.01 -8.76 -11.01
C GLY A 236 -11.61 -8.35 -11.46
N GLY A 237 -10.69 -9.31 -11.66
CA GLY A 237 -9.35 -9.08 -12.19
C GLY A 237 -8.24 -9.10 -11.15
N THR A 238 -7.00 -9.06 -11.64
CA THR A 238 -5.79 -9.08 -10.82
C THR A 238 -4.97 -7.81 -11.07
N TYR A 239 -4.56 -7.13 -10.01
CA TYR A 239 -3.54 -6.08 -10.04
C TYR A 239 -2.18 -6.64 -9.63
N PHE A 240 -1.21 -6.52 -10.53
CA PHE A 240 0.18 -6.86 -10.25
C PHE A 240 0.94 -5.61 -9.80
N GLY A 241 1.18 -5.47 -8.51
CA GLY A 241 1.91 -4.35 -7.94
C GLY A 241 3.16 -4.79 -7.18
N ALA A 242 4.31 -4.21 -7.51
CA ALA A 242 5.57 -4.45 -6.82
C ALA A 242 5.43 -4.34 -5.30
N THR A 243 6.14 -5.16 -4.54
CA THR A 243 6.16 -5.06 -3.08
C THR A 243 6.69 -3.69 -2.66
N GLY A 244 5.98 -3.02 -1.76
CA GLY A 244 6.31 -1.66 -1.31
C GLY A 244 5.83 -0.53 -2.22
N CYS A 245 5.16 -0.79 -3.34
CA CYS A 245 4.62 0.24 -4.22
C CYS A 245 3.34 0.92 -3.68
N GLY A 246 2.79 0.47 -2.55
CA GLY A 246 1.59 1.04 -1.94
C GLY A 246 0.28 0.42 -2.41
N LYS A 247 0.24 -0.90 -2.63
CA LYS A 247 -0.97 -1.67 -2.98
C LYS A 247 -2.15 -1.38 -2.06
N THR A 248 -1.93 -1.29 -0.75
CA THR A 248 -2.98 -1.01 0.26
C THR A 248 -3.69 0.32 0.01
N TYR A 249 -2.94 1.37 -0.39
CA TYR A 249 -3.57 2.63 -0.81
C TYR A 249 -4.35 2.49 -2.12
N THR A 250 -3.87 1.66 -3.06
CA THR A 250 -4.64 1.38 -4.29
C THR A 250 -5.97 0.69 -3.96
N MET A 251 -5.96 -0.27 -3.01
CA MET A 251 -7.19 -0.91 -2.51
C MET A 251 -8.12 0.11 -1.84
N LEU A 252 -7.58 1.05 -1.05
CA LEU A 252 -8.36 2.11 -0.42
C LEU A 252 -9.03 3.04 -1.46
N PHE A 253 -8.27 3.51 -2.46
CA PHE A 253 -8.81 4.34 -3.54
C PHE A 253 -9.87 3.60 -4.35
N LEU A 254 -9.62 2.34 -4.68
CA LEU A 254 -10.60 1.49 -5.36
C LEU A 254 -11.87 1.32 -4.51
N SER A 255 -11.73 1.08 -3.21
CA SER A 255 -12.86 0.95 -2.29
C SER A 255 -13.72 2.22 -2.23
N ARG A 256 -13.09 3.42 -2.26
CA ARG A 256 -13.82 4.68 -2.35
C ARG A 256 -14.61 4.80 -3.65
N LEU A 257 -14.00 4.46 -4.77
CA LEU A 257 -14.68 4.49 -6.08
C LEU A 257 -15.90 3.55 -6.09
N ILE A 258 -15.76 2.34 -5.57
CA ILE A 258 -16.82 1.34 -5.48
C ILE A 258 -17.93 1.78 -4.52
N ALA A 259 -17.57 2.21 -3.31
CA ALA A 259 -18.54 2.49 -2.24
C ALA A 259 -19.30 3.80 -2.44
N LEU A 260 -18.67 4.79 -3.06
CA LEU A 260 -19.21 6.14 -3.13
C LEU A 260 -19.57 6.59 -4.54
N ARG A 261 -18.64 6.44 -5.51
CA ARG A 261 -18.85 7.02 -6.85
C ARG A 261 -19.70 6.15 -7.76
N ASP A 262 -19.57 4.87 -7.63
CA ASP A 262 -20.34 3.90 -8.43
C ASP A 262 -21.29 3.05 -7.56
N ASN A 263 -21.68 3.56 -6.41
CA ASN A 263 -22.52 2.88 -5.43
C ASN A 263 -23.81 2.29 -6.05
N GLU A 264 -24.48 3.05 -6.92
CA GLU A 264 -25.70 2.58 -7.60
C GLU A 264 -25.39 1.41 -8.56
N ALA A 265 -24.31 1.46 -9.33
CA ALA A 265 -23.91 0.40 -10.23
C ALA A 265 -23.62 -0.92 -9.48
N PHE A 266 -23.14 -0.80 -8.25
CA PHE A 266 -22.83 -1.93 -7.37
C PHE A 266 -23.95 -2.27 -6.38
N ASN A 267 -25.07 -1.58 -6.43
CA ASN A 267 -26.22 -1.79 -5.55
C ASN A 267 -25.86 -1.72 -4.05
N ASN A 268 -25.24 -0.61 -3.65
CA ASN A 268 -24.73 -0.36 -2.29
C ASN A 268 -23.86 -1.53 -1.78
N PRO A 269 -22.65 -1.70 -2.32
CA PRO A 269 -21.85 -2.91 -2.14
C PRO A 269 -21.32 -3.07 -0.71
N THR A 270 -21.21 -4.32 -0.28
CA THR A 270 -20.39 -4.71 0.86
C THR A 270 -18.99 -5.04 0.35
N ILE A 271 -17.95 -4.38 0.87
CA ILE A 271 -16.56 -4.64 0.51
C ILE A 271 -15.91 -5.50 1.60
N VAL A 272 -15.29 -6.61 1.20
CA VAL A 272 -14.55 -7.50 2.10
C VAL A 272 -13.08 -7.49 1.69
N ILE A 273 -12.23 -6.95 2.55
CA ILE A 273 -10.77 -6.94 2.38
C ILE A 273 -10.20 -8.20 3.03
N LEU A 274 -9.44 -8.97 2.27
CA LEU A 274 -8.86 -10.24 2.68
C LEU A 274 -7.34 -10.14 2.77
N GLU A 275 -6.80 -10.28 3.97
CA GLU A 275 -5.37 -10.23 4.26
C GLU A 275 -4.78 -11.61 4.48
N ASP A 276 -3.52 -11.81 4.09
CA ASP A 276 -2.81 -13.09 4.24
C ASP A 276 -2.37 -13.36 5.68
N ARG A 277 -2.06 -12.33 6.47
CA ARG A 277 -1.45 -12.45 7.80
C ARG A 277 -2.10 -11.53 8.82
N GLU A 278 -2.17 -11.99 10.07
CA GLU A 278 -2.67 -11.19 11.19
C GLU A 278 -1.88 -9.89 11.44
N ASP A 279 -0.56 -9.90 11.24
CA ASP A 279 0.26 -8.68 11.39
C ASP A 279 -0.06 -7.63 10.32
N LEU A 280 -0.40 -8.04 9.10
CA LEU A 280 -0.81 -7.16 8.01
C LEU A 280 -2.26 -6.70 8.19
N ASP A 281 -3.12 -7.54 8.75
CA ASP A 281 -4.49 -7.20 9.13
C ASP A 281 -4.52 -5.95 10.03
N THR A 282 -3.59 -5.83 10.97
CA THR A 282 -3.50 -4.65 11.85
C THR A 282 -3.23 -3.36 11.06
N GLN A 283 -2.26 -3.35 10.15
CA GLN A 283 -1.89 -2.15 9.37
C GLN A 283 -2.99 -1.75 8.37
N THR A 284 -3.54 -2.72 7.65
CA THR A 284 -4.63 -2.47 6.70
C THR A 284 -5.90 -2.04 7.44
N SER A 285 -6.22 -2.70 8.55
CA SER A 285 -7.35 -2.33 9.37
C SER A 285 -7.23 -0.92 9.94
N GLU A 286 -6.07 -0.54 10.48
CA GLU A 286 -5.83 0.82 10.94
C GLU A 286 -6.03 1.84 9.82
N LEU A 287 -5.49 1.58 8.63
CA LEU A 287 -5.67 2.46 7.47
C LEU A 287 -7.16 2.63 7.12
N PHE A 288 -7.89 1.54 6.97
CA PHE A 288 -9.30 1.59 6.57
C PHE A 288 -10.19 2.18 7.68
N VAL A 289 -9.92 1.89 8.95
CA VAL A 289 -10.65 2.48 10.09
C VAL A 289 -10.46 4.00 10.15
N THR A 290 -9.26 4.50 9.83
CA THR A 290 -9.00 5.95 9.75
C THR A 290 -9.52 6.58 8.45
N ALA A 291 -10.16 5.81 7.57
CA ALA A 291 -10.70 6.26 6.29
C ALA A 291 -12.24 6.28 6.25
N LYS A 292 -12.93 6.17 7.39
CA LYS A 292 -14.41 6.12 7.44
C LYS A 292 -15.07 7.30 6.73
N LYS A 293 -14.65 8.53 7.05
CA LYS A 293 -15.18 9.73 6.39
C LYS A 293 -14.82 9.77 4.91
N TYR A 294 -13.62 9.37 4.57
CA TYR A 294 -13.17 9.30 3.19
C TYR A 294 -13.99 8.30 2.36
N LEU A 295 -14.35 7.16 2.93
CA LEU A 295 -15.18 6.15 2.30
C LEU A 295 -16.69 6.46 2.36
N HIS A 296 -17.10 7.48 3.12
CA HIS A 296 -18.49 7.76 3.48
C HIS A 296 -19.21 6.55 4.08
N GLU A 297 -18.44 5.71 4.79
CA GLU A 297 -18.96 4.49 5.41
C GLU A 297 -18.61 4.44 6.89
N ASN A 298 -19.63 4.39 7.74
CA ASN A 298 -19.45 4.37 9.18
C ASN A 298 -19.07 2.96 9.70
N ASP A 299 -19.51 1.93 8.98
CA ASP A 299 -19.28 0.55 9.37
C ASP A 299 -18.03 0.00 8.66
N VAL A 300 -16.87 0.46 9.13
CA VAL A 300 -15.55 0.00 8.68
C VAL A 300 -14.86 -0.63 9.88
N ARG A 301 -14.62 -1.95 9.84
CA ARG A 301 -14.02 -2.69 10.97
C ARG A 301 -13.41 -4.03 10.57
N SER A 302 -12.53 -4.53 11.42
CA SER A 302 -12.06 -5.92 11.34
C SER A 302 -13.12 -6.89 11.84
N ILE A 303 -13.19 -8.04 11.19
CA ILE A 303 -14.03 -9.18 11.58
C ILE A 303 -13.19 -10.13 12.44
N GLU A 304 -13.73 -10.47 13.63
CA GLU A 304 -13.01 -11.30 14.60
C GLU A 304 -13.05 -12.79 14.25
N ASN A 305 -14.25 -13.28 13.84
CA ASN A 305 -14.49 -14.68 13.56
C ASN A 305 -15.68 -14.87 12.60
N ARG A 306 -16.06 -16.15 12.34
CA ARG A 306 -17.16 -16.49 11.45
C ARG A 306 -18.51 -15.97 11.95
N GLU A 307 -18.81 -16.17 13.22
CA GLU A 307 -20.07 -15.76 13.84
C GLU A 307 -20.29 -14.27 13.72
N ASP A 308 -19.21 -13.48 13.92
CA ASP A 308 -19.21 -12.03 13.72
C ASP A 308 -19.52 -11.67 12.27
N MET A 309 -18.92 -12.37 11.28
CA MET A 309 -19.22 -12.13 9.86
C MET A 309 -20.67 -12.49 9.52
N GLU A 310 -21.17 -13.64 9.98
CA GLU A 310 -22.55 -14.05 9.75
C GLU A 310 -23.54 -13.05 10.34
N GLN A 311 -23.31 -12.60 11.57
CA GLN A 311 -24.14 -11.61 12.22
C GLN A 311 -24.12 -10.27 11.48
N THR A 312 -22.93 -9.81 11.09
CA THR A 312 -22.73 -8.58 10.34
C THR A 312 -23.50 -8.57 9.03
N LEU A 313 -23.39 -9.64 8.25
CA LEU A 313 -24.08 -9.76 6.96
C LEU A 313 -25.59 -9.93 7.09
N ARG A 314 -26.07 -10.47 8.22
CA ARG A 314 -27.49 -10.58 8.54
C ARG A 314 -28.08 -9.25 8.96
N ASP A 315 -27.38 -8.51 9.79
CA ASP A 315 -27.85 -7.24 10.34
C ASP A 315 -27.77 -6.10 9.32
N LYS A 316 -26.80 -6.18 8.38
CA LYS A 316 -26.59 -5.17 7.36
C LYS A 316 -26.62 -5.81 5.95
N PRO A 317 -27.76 -5.77 5.25
CA PRO A 317 -27.92 -6.42 3.95
C PRO A 317 -27.18 -5.71 2.81
N SER A 318 -26.61 -4.52 3.03
CA SER A 318 -25.83 -3.76 2.03
C SER A 318 -24.90 -2.75 2.71
N GLY A 319 -23.89 -2.27 1.98
CA GLY A 319 -22.85 -1.37 2.48
C GLY A 319 -21.90 -2.06 3.46
N GLY A 320 -20.98 -1.27 4.04
CA GLY A 320 -19.95 -1.73 4.96
C GLY A 320 -18.64 -2.13 4.29
N VAL A 321 -17.54 -1.92 5.03
CA VAL A 321 -16.19 -2.35 4.63
C VAL A 321 -15.61 -3.18 5.76
N TYR A 322 -15.37 -4.46 5.50
CA TYR A 322 -14.95 -5.41 6.49
C TYR A 322 -13.58 -5.99 6.15
N ILE A 323 -12.68 -5.97 7.11
CA ILE A 323 -11.33 -6.49 6.96
C ILE A 323 -11.25 -7.82 7.71
N THR A 324 -10.66 -8.84 7.12
CA THR A 324 -10.50 -10.15 7.74
C THR A 324 -9.30 -10.90 7.18
N THR A 325 -8.82 -11.90 7.91
CA THR A 325 -7.73 -12.75 7.44
C THR A 325 -8.24 -14.01 6.75
N ILE A 326 -7.41 -14.52 5.86
CA ILE A 326 -7.65 -15.78 5.14
C ILE A 326 -7.86 -16.95 6.10
N GLN A 327 -7.10 -16.99 7.22
CA GLN A 327 -7.15 -18.05 8.20
C GLN A 327 -8.53 -18.13 8.87
N LYS A 328 -9.12 -17.00 9.22
CA LYS A 328 -10.47 -16.92 9.79
C LYS A 328 -11.52 -17.50 8.83
N PHE A 329 -11.30 -17.39 7.51
CA PHE A 329 -12.18 -18.02 6.49
C PHE A 329 -11.94 -19.53 6.33
N CYS A 330 -10.73 -20.05 6.54
CA CYS A 330 -10.45 -21.48 6.42
C CYS A 330 -11.17 -22.34 7.46
N GLU A 331 -11.58 -21.76 8.57
CA GLU A 331 -12.42 -22.39 9.59
C GLU A 331 -13.90 -22.39 9.22
N MET A 332 -14.25 -21.72 8.11
CA MET A 332 -15.61 -21.47 7.66
C MET A 332 -16.02 -22.48 6.60
N THR A 333 -16.92 -23.40 6.93
CA THR A 333 -17.56 -24.30 5.96
C THR A 333 -19.02 -23.91 5.76
N GLY A 334 -19.40 -23.62 4.51
CA GLY A 334 -20.79 -23.36 4.11
C GLY A 334 -21.08 -21.92 3.71
N LEU A 335 -22.30 -21.68 3.28
CA LEU A 335 -22.80 -20.42 2.77
C LEU A 335 -22.87 -19.36 3.87
N LEU A 336 -22.24 -18.20 3.65
CA LEU A 336 -22.38 -17.01 4.49
C LEU A 336 -23.41 -16.04 3.89
N SER A 337 -23.34 -15.82 2.58
CA SER A 337 -24.28 -14.97 1.85
C SER A 337 -24.32 -15.32 0.37
N ASP A 338 -25.51 -15.31 -0.22
CA ASP A 338 -25.74 -15.49 -1.66
C ASP A 338 -25.89 -14.16 -2.42
N ARG A 339 -25.64 -13.03 -1.76
CA ARG A 339 -25.74 -11.69 -2.37
C ARG A 339 -24.69 -11.49 -3.46
N SER A 340 -25.09 -10.82 -4.53
CA SER A 340 -24.22 -10.45 -5.65
C SER A 340 -23.53 -9.07 -5.48
N ASN A 341 -23.97 -8.26 -4.50
CA ASN A 341 -23.37 -6.97 -4.18
C ASN A 341 -22.24 -7.06 -3.15
N ILE A 342 -21.56 -8.21 -3.07
CA ILE A 342 -20.35 -8.38 -2.26
C ILE A 342 -19.14 -8.34 -3.18
N ILE A 343 -18.16 -7.50 -2.84
CA ILE A 343 -16.90 -7.38 -3.57
C ILE A 343 -15.77 -7.75 -2.63
N CYS A 344 -15.06 -8.83 -2.97
CA CYS A 344 -13.91 -9.32 -2.20
C CYS A 344 -12.61 -8.83 -2.82
N ILE A 345 -11.81 -8.09 -2.07
CA ILE A 345 -10.50 -7.58 -2.45
C ILE A 345 -9.45 -8.33 -1.64
N SER A 346 -8.62 -9.12 -2.30
CA SER A 346 -7.61 -9.96 -1.65
C SER A 346 -6.22 -9.40 -1.81
N ASP A 347 -5.51 -9.10 -0.71
CA ASP A 347 -4.08 -8.82 -0.76
C ASP A 347 -3.26 -10.12 -0.79
N GLU A 348 -2.04 -10.03 -1.32
CA GLU A 348 -1.10 -11.14 -1.55
C GLU A 348 -1.79 -12.39 -2.15
N ALA A 349 -2.64 -12.16 -3.15
CA ALA A 349 -3.55 -13.13 -3.76
C ALA A 349 -2.87 -14.43 -4.27
N HIS A 350 -1.55 -14.42 -4.43
CA HIS A 350 -0.77 -15.58 -4.90
C HIS A 350 -0.47 -16.64 -3.84
N ARG A 351 -0.55 -16.30 -2.53
CA ARG A 351 -0.02 -17.18 -1.48
C ARG A 351 -0.93 -18.36 -1.16
N THR A 352 -2.03 -18.12 -0.48
CA THR A 352 -2.89 -19.16 0.08
C THR A 352 -4.26 -19.22 -0.58
N GLN A 353 -4.55 -18.24 -1.40
CA GLN A 353 -5.85 -18.06 -2.06
C GLN A 353 -5.97 -18.89 -3.33
N THR A 354 -4.86 -19.46 -3.80
CA THR A 354 -4.80 -20.29 -4.98
C THR A 354 -4.88 -21.76 -4.60
N GLY A 355 -5.75 -22.46 -5.24
CA GLY A 355 -5.92 -23.90 -5.07
C GLY A 355 -7.38 -24.28 -4.87
N VAL A 356 -7.94 -24.84 -5.94
CA VAL A 356 -9.27 -25.49 -5.91
C VAL A 356 -9.14 -26.98 -5.59
N GLY A 357 -7.89 -27.50 -5.63
CA GLY A 357 -7.55 -28.91 -5.42
C GLY A 357 -7.55 -29.33 -3.96
N ALA A 358 -8.02 -30.54 -3.71
CA ALA A 358 -8.01 -31.16 -2.39
C ALA A 358 -6.56 -31.53 -1.98
N LYS A 359 -6.13 -31.11 -0.79
CA LYS A 359 -4.89 -31.58 -0.15
C LYS A 359 -5.24 -32.40 1.08
N LEU A 360 -4.59 -33.55 1.23
CA LEU A 360 -4.74 -34.40 2.42
C LEU A 360 -3.82 -33.90 3.53
N LYS A 361 -4.38 -33.50 4.66
CA LYS A 361 -3.63 -33.09 5.85
C LYS A 361 -3.86 -34.15 6.94
N LYS A 362 -2.77 -34.76 7.41
CA LYS A 362 -2.79 -35.73 8.52
C LYS A 362 -2.59 -34.97 9.83
N THR A 363 -3.49 -35.12 10.76
CA THR A 363 -3.36 -34.62 12.13
C THR A 363 -3.51 -35.80 13.08
N ASP A 364 -3.17 -35.64 14.36
CA ASP A 364 -3.33 -36.66 15.40
C ASP A 364 -4.77 -37.17 15.57
N LYS A 365 -5.74 -36.48 14.99
CA LYS A 365 -7.18 -36.82 14.99
C LYS A 365 -7.68 -37.47 13.69
N GLY A 366 -6.79 -37.76 12.71
CA GLY A 366 -7.13 -38.42 11.46
C GLY A 366 -6.67 -37.67 10.20
N VAL A 367 -7.03 -38.19 9.02
CA VAL A 367 -6.73 -37.58 7.72
C VAL A 367 -7.93 -36.72 7.30
N PHE A 368 -7.70 -35.44 7.12
CA PHE A 368 -8.71 -34.50 6.66
C PHE A 368 -8.36 -33.98 5.27
N THR A 369 -9.38 -33.87 4.41
CA THR A 369 -9.23 -33.23 3.11
C THR A 369 -9.36 -31.72 3.29
N THR A 370 -8.29 -30.97 3.05
CA THR A 370 -8.31 -29.51 3.01
C THR A 370 -8.35 -29.06 1.56
N PHE A 371 -9.24 -28.15 1.26
CA PHE A 371 -9.31 -27.48 -0.03
C PHE A 371 -8.49 -26.19 0.02
N GLY A 372 -8.12 -25.68 -1.15
CA GLY A 372 -7.51 -24.35 -1.22
C GLY A 372 -8.51 -23.28 -0.76
N PHE A 373 -7.98 -22.17 -0.23
CA PHE A 373 -8.79 -21.08 0.32
C PHE A 373 -9.82 -20.50 -0.68
N ALA A 374 -9.45 -20.41 -1.96
CA ALA A 374 -10.36 -19.94 -3.01
C ALA A 374 -11.68 -20.71 -3.09
N LYS A 375 -11.66 -22.01 -2.71
CA LYS A 375 -12.87 -22.81 -2.63
C LYS A 375 -13.75 -22.40 -1.45
N TYR A 376 -13.16 -22.27 -0.25
CA TYR A 376 -13.91 -21.84 0.94
C TYR A 376 -14.54 -20.48 0.75
N LEU A 377 -13.81 -19.55 0.13
CA LEU A 377 -14.32 -18.23 -0.17
C LEU A 377 -15.50 -18.26 -1.13
N ARG A 378 -15.41 -19.05 -2.21
CA ARG A 378 -16.50 -19.20 -3.18
C ARG A 378 -17.70 -19.97 -2.61
N ASP A 379 -17.47 -20.93 -1.74
CA ASP A 379 -18.53 -21.64 -1.04
C ASP A 379 -19.27 -20.71 -0.04
N SER A 380 -18.54 -19.75 0.56
CA SER A 380 -19.10 -18.75 1.48
C SER A 380 -19.85 -17.62 0.75
N PHE A 381 -19.35 -17.17 -0.39
CA PHE A 381 -19.93 -16.09 -1.19
C PHE A 381 -20.00 -16.46 -2.69
N PRO A 382 -20.89 -17.36 -3.10
CA PRO A 382 -20.90 -17.91 -4.47
C PRO A 382 -21.20 -16.85 -5.54
N ASN A 383 -21.90 -15.78 -5.18
CA ASN A 383 -22.30 -14.71 -6.09
C ASN A 383 -21.45 -13.43 -5.94
N ALA A 384 -20.42 -13.42 -5.08
CA ALA A 384 -19.53 -12.27 -4.95
C ALA A 384 -18.63 -12.10 -6.17
N THR A 385 -18.09 -10.88 -6.32
CA THR A 385 -17.05 -10.56 -7.29
C THR A 385 -15.70 -10.47 -6.58
N TYR A 386 -14.68 -11.13 -7.14
CA TYR A 386 -13.38 -11.29 -6.52
C TYR A 386 -12.31 -10.57 -7.33
N CYS A 387 -11.50 -9.76 -6.69
CA CYS A 387 -10.30 -9.17 -7.29
C CYS A 387 -9.07 -9.42 -6.41
N GLY A 388 -7.91 -9.57 -7.04
CA GLY A 388 -6.66 -9.92 -6.38
C GLY A 388 -5.60 -8.83 -6.54
N PHE A 389 -4.88 -8.55 -5.46
CA PHE A 389 -3.71 -7.69 -5.43
C PHE A 389 -2.50 -8.55 -5.07
N THR A 390 -1.43 -8.48 -5.85
CA THR A 390 -0.27 -9.35 -5.62
C THR A 390 1.03 -8.73 -6.14
N GLY A 391 2.14 -9.06 -5.48
CA GLY A 391 3.49 -8.76 -5.99
C GLY A 391 4.03 -9.82 -6.95
N THR A 392 3.36 -10.98 -7.08
CA THR A 392 3.82 -12.13 -7.87
C THR A 392 2.62 -12.90 -8.42
N PRO A 393 2.03 -12.46 -9.55
CA PRO A 393 0.92 -13.20 -10.17
C PRO A 393 1.40 -14.55 -10.69
N ILE A 394 0.64 -15.59 -10.37
CA ILE A 394 0.82 -16.96 -10.88
C ILE A 394 -0.45 -17.40 -11.60
N ASP A 395 -0.37 -18.46 -12.40
CA ASP A 395 -1.51 -18.93 -13.22
C ASP A 395 -2.74 -19.23 -12.36
N GLU A 396 -2.55 -19.79 -11.17
CA GLU A 396 -3.62 -20.06 -10.21
C GLU A 396 -4.31 -18.78 -9.73
N THR A 397 -3.57 -17.69 -9.54
CA THR A 397 -4.14 -16.38 -9.18
C THR A 397 -5.08 -15.89 -10.28
N ILE A 398 -4.64 -15.99 -11.53
CA ILE A 398 -5.44 -15.61 -12.71
C ILE A 398 -6.68 -16.50 -12.84
N ALA A 399 -6.56 -17.78 -12.55
CA ALA A 399 -7.71 -18.70 -12.59
C ALA A 399 -8.80 -18.33 -11.58
N VAL A 400 -8.42 -17.80 -10.42
CA VAL A 400 -9.35 -17.42 -9.33
C VAL A 400 -9.92 -16.03 -9.51
N PHE A 401 -9.08 -15.03 -9.74
CA PHE A 401 -9.44 -13.61 -9.71
C PHE A 401 -9.68 -13.02 -11.11
N GLY A 402 -9.22 -13.66 -12.17
CA GLY A 402 -9.28 -13.15 -13.54
C GLY A 402 -7.94 -12.61 -14.03
N LYS A 403 -7.93 -12.17 -15.28
CA LYS A 403 -6.75 -11.64 -15.97
C LYS A 403 -6.05 -10.53 -15.19
N VAL A 404 -4.77 -10.33 -15.46
CA VAL A 404 -4.06 -9.13 -15.00
C VAL A 404 -4.63 -7.91 -15.72
N VAL A 405 -5.27 -7.03 -14.96
CA VAL A 405 -5.92 -5.81 -15.46
C VAL A 405 -4.93 -4.67 -15.60
N ASP A 406 -4.05 -4.56 -14.61
CA ASP A 406 -2.98 -3.58 -14.61
C ASP A 406 -1.75 -4.09 -13.87
N SER A 407 -0.58 -3.53 -14.20
CA SER A 407 0.68 -3.94 -13.60
C SER A 407 1.60 -2.75 -13.34
N TYR A 408 2.25 -2.80 -12.18
CA TYR A 408 3.37 -1.92 -11.82
C TYR A 408 4.52 -2.76 -11.31
N THR A 409 5.48 -3.02 -12.19
CA THR A 409 6.56 -3.98 -11.97
C THR A 409 7.64 -3.46 -11.00
N MET A 410 8.48 -4.38 -10.46
CA MET A 410 9.65 -4.00 -9.66
C MET A 410 10.62 -3.11 -10.43
N LYS A 411 10.71 -3.29 -11.76
CA LYS A 411 11.55 -2.44 -12.60
C LYS A 411 11.00 -1.02 -12.65
N GLU A 412 9.72 -0.85 -12.96
CA GLU A 412 9.06 0.46 -12.99
C GLU A 412 9.15 1.15 -11.62
N SER A 413 8.88 0.41 -10.54
CA SER A 413 8.99 0.91 -9.17
C SER A 413 10.41 1.36 -8.80
N SER A 414 11.42 0.65 -9.27
CA SER A 414 12.84 1.03 -9.08
C SER A 414 13.26 2.21 -9.96
N ASP A 415 12.78 2.25 -11.20
CA ASP A 415 13.07 3.35 -12.12
C ASP A 415 12.40 4.66 -11.66
N ASP A 416 11.23 4.57 -11.01
CA ASP A 416 10.53 5.70 -10.36
C ASP A 416 11.12 6.06 -8.98
N GLY A 417 12.11 5.33 -8.48
CA GLY A 417 12.74 5.57 -7.18
C GLY A 417 11.85 5.25 -5.97
N ILE A 418 10.77 4.46 -6.16
CA ILE A 418 9.86 4.03 -5.08
C ILE A 418 10.46 2.87 -4.30
N THR A 419 11.06 1.90 -5.01
CA THR A 419 11.78 0.79 -4.42
C THR A 419 13.26 0.82 -4.79
N VAL A 420 14.10 0.28 -3.91
CA VAL A 420 15.53 0.19 -4.17
C VAL A 420 15.83 -0.92 -5.19
N ARG A 421 16.87 -0.72 -5.99
CA ARG A 421 17.33 -1.77 -6.90
C ARG A 421 17.88 -2.94 -6.10
N ILE A 422 17.47 -4.14 -6.50
CA ILE A 422 18.00 -5.39 -5.95
C ILE A 422 19.10 -5.89 -6.89
N ALA A 423 20.33 -5.96 -6.38
CA ALA A 423 21.41 -6.66 -7.06
C ALA A 423 21.33 -8.15 -6.67
N TYR A 424 21.18 -9.02 -7.66
CA TYR A 424 21.13 -10.46 -7.45
C TYR A 424 22.51 -11.08 -7.73
N GLU A 425 23.12 -11.69 -6.70
CA GLU A 425 24.39 -12.41 -6.80
C GLU A 425 24.17 -13.88 -6.45
N PRO A 426 24.06 -14.79 -7.46
CA PRO A 426 23.87 -16.21 -7.21
C PRO A 426 25.17 -16.85 -6.73
N ARG A 427 25.12 -17.52 -5.58
CA ARG A 427 26.24 -18.27 -5.01
C ARG A 427 25.88 -19.74 -4.86
N LEU A 428 26.62 -20.63 -5.52
CA LEU A 428 26.38 -22.06 -5.50
C LEU A 428 27.21 -22.73 -4.40
N ALA A 429 26.56 -23.23 -3.36
CA ALA A 429 27.19 -24.14 -2.40
C ALA A 429 27.01 -25.58 -2.88
N ARG A 430 28.07 -26.21 -3.44
CA ARG A 430 28.05 -27.60 -3.82
C ARG A 430 28.19 -28.48 -2.56
N VAL A 431 27.25 -29.40 -2.35
CA VAL A 431 27.31 -30.41 -1.31
C VAL A 431 27.13 -31.78 -1.96
N ILE A 432 28.03 -32.66 -1.68
CA ILE A 432 27.92 -34.09 -2.04
C ILE A 432 27.26 -34.79 -0.84
N VAL A 433 26.08 -35.36 -1.04
CA VAL A 433 25.41 -36.22 -0.07
C VAL A 433 26.22 -37.53 -0.01
N SER A 434 26.60 -38.00 1.18
CA SER A 434 27.31 -39.29 1.30
C SER A 434 26.36 -40.45 0.97
N ASP A 435 26.92 -41.54 0.46
CA ASP A 435 26.17 -42.76 0.12
C ASP A 435 25.40 -43.33 1.33
N GLU A 436 25.92 -43.11 2.55
CA GLU A 436 25.30 -43.56 3.81
C GLU A 436 24.03 -42.77 4.11
N GLN A 437 24.08 -41.44 3.94
CA GLN A 437 22.91 -40.57 4.12
C GLN A 437 21.82 -40.82 3.07
N ALA A 438 22.20 -41.09 1.83
CA ALA A 438 21.27 -41.46 0.78
C ALA A 438 20.54 -42.79 1.09
N LYS A 439 21.23 -43.77 1.70
CA LYS A 439 20.63 -45.04 2.14
C LYS A 439 19.68 -44.89 3.32
N GLU A 440 19.99 -44.03 4.29
CA GLU A 440 19.11 -43.77 5.44
C GLU A 440 17.81 -43.08 4.99
N ILE A 441 17.90 -42.11 4.09
CA ILE A 441 16.78 -41.43 3.48
C ILE A 441 15.89 -42.45 2.72
N GLN A 442 16.48 -43.32 1.92
CA GLN A 442 15.73 -44.34 1.18
C GLN A 442 15.00 -45.29 2.13
N LYS A 443 15.65 -45.75 3.21
CA LYS A 443 15.06 -46.66 4.20
C LYS A 443 13.83 -46.05 4.91
N TYR A 444 13.88 -44.76 5.23
CA TYR A 444 12.74 -44.06 5.83
C TYR A 444 11.51 -44.05 4.90
N TYR A 445 11.74 -43.85 3.62
CA TYR A 445 10.66 -43.81 2.64
C TYR A 445 10.07 -45.19 2.34
N ASP A 446 10.91 -46.22 2.33
CA ASP A 446 10.46 -47.60 2.16
C ASP A 446 9.54 -48.02 3.34
N GLN A 447 9.80 -47.50 4.55
CA GLN A 447 8.92 -47.65 5.71
C GLN A 447 7.58 -46.91 5.52
N CYS A 448 7.57 -45.69 5.03
CA CYS A 448 6.34 -44.93 4.77
C CYS A 448 5.42 -45.65 3.75
N ILE A 449 6.01 -46.27 2.72
CA ILE A 449 5.25 -47.05 1.73
C ILE A 449 4.70 -48.33 2.37
N ALA A 450 5.49 -49.01 3.20
CA ALA A 450 5.06 -50.22 3.90
C ALA A 450 3.92 -49.96 4.92
N GLU A 451 3.82 -48.72 5.43
CA GLU A 451 2.78 -48.27 6.34
C GLU A 451 1.51 -47.77 5.60
N GLY A 452 1.41 -47.91 4.27
CA GLY A 452 0.20 -47.68 3.49
C GLY A 452 0.07 -46.27 2.86
N SER A 453 1.16 -45.52 2.80
CA SER A 453 1.17 -44.23 2.06
C SER A 453 1.16 -44.45 0.55
N ASN A 454 0.48 -43.58 -0.20
CA ASN A 454 0.46 -43.67 -1.66
C ASN A 454 1.86 -43.46 -2.25
N PRO A 455 2.40 -44.44 -3.02
CA PRO A 455 3.77 -44.40 -3.56
C PRO A 455 4.08 -43.15 -4.38
N GLU A 456 3.15 -42.63 -5.17
CA GLU A 456 3.37 -41.42 -5.99
C GLU A 456 3.49 -40.16 -5.12
N GLN A 457 2.65 -39.99 -4.10
CA GLN A 457 2.72 -38.86 -3.16
C GLN A 457 3.94 -38.94 -2.25
N VAL A 458 4.35 -40.17 -1.88
CA VAL A 458 5.61 -40.38 -1.13
C VAL A 458 6.81 -40.02 -2.00
N GLU A 459 6.77 -40.37 -3.28
CA GLU A 459 7.86 -40.04 -4.23
C GLU A 459 7.97 -38.52 -4.47
N GLU A 460 6.85 -37.82 -4.54
CA GLU A 460 6.80 -36.36 -4.68
C GLU A 460 7.26 -35.66 -3.40
N SER A 461 6.85 -36.14 -2.23
CA SER A 461 7.34 -35.67 -0.92
C SER A 461 8.81 -35.99 -0.70
N LYS A 462 9.29 -37.16 -1.15
CA LYS A 462 10.72 -37.52 -1.19
C LYS A 462 11.56 -36.49 -1.91
N ARG A 463 11.14 -36.11 -3.12
CA ARG A 463 11.85 -35.12 -3.94
C ARG A 463 11.85 -33.73 -3.31
N ALA A 464 10.76 -33.32 -2.67
CA ALA A 464 10.63 -31.99 -2.12
C ALA A 464 11.27 -31.79 -0.74
N MET A 465 11.13 -32.73 0.19
CA MET A 465 11.55 -32.50 1.59
C MET A 465 12.87 -33.14 2.00
N SER A 466 13.17 -34.34 1.59
CA SER A 466 14.38 -35.03 2.10
C SER A 466 15.67 -34.57 1.45
N SER A 467 15.64 -34.22 0.17
CA SER A 467 16.84 -33.68 -0.49
C SER A 467 17.17 -32.27 0.02
N MET A 468 16.16 -31.46 0.29
CA MET A 468 16.34 -30.04 0.65
C MET A 468 16.79 -29.88 2.10
N THR A 469 16.07 -30.40 3.09
CA THR A 469 16.39 -30.19 4.51
C THR A 469 17.67 -30.85 4.93
N THR A 470 17.94 -32.07 4.45
CA THR A 470 19.17 -32.81 4.75
C THR A 470 20.39 -32.16 4.08
N ILE A 471 20.24 -31.74 2.81
CA ILE A 471 21.30 -31.04 2.07
C ILE A 471 21.55 -29.67 2.68
N LEU A 472 20.50 -28.90 3.00
CA LEU A 472 20.64 -27.59 3.60
C LEU A 472 21.24 -27.64 5.01
N GLY A 473 20.90 -28.67 5.80
CA GLY A 473 21.34 -28.86 7.19
C GLY A 473 22.71 -29.54 7.39
N HIS A 474 23.42 -29.86 6.29
CA HIS A 474 24.71 -30.54 6.40
C HIS A 474 25.78 -29.65 7.06
N PRO A 475 26.52 -30.12 8.12
CA PRO A 475 27.44 -29.28 8.89
C PRO A 475 28.52 -28.59 8.05
N GLU A 476 29.13 -29.28 7.10
CA GLU A 476 30.17 -28.71 6.23
C GLU A 476 29.61 -27.60 5.30
N ARG A 477 28.37 -27.78 4.84
CA ARG A 477 27.70 -26.76 4.05
C ARG A 477 27.39 -25.51 4.87
N ILE A 478 26.86 -25.70 6.08
CA ILE A 478 26.54 -24.58 6.99
C ILE A 478 27.83 -23.84 7.34
N LYS A 479 28.92 -24.53 7.61
CA LYS A 479 30.23 -23.91 7.90
C LYS A 479 30.75 -23.08 6.72
N LYS A 480 30.67 -23.62 5.49
CA LYS A 480 31.05 -22.89 4.27
C LYS A 480 30.16 -21.70 4.03
N LEU A 481 28.84 -21.86 4.20
CA LEU A 481 27.88 -20.77 4.07
C LEU A 481 28.14 -19.66 5.09
N ALA A 482 28.33 -20.01 6.35
CA ALA A 482 28.64 -19.05 7.42
C ALA A 482 29.91 -18.27 7.13
N SER A 483 30.99 -18.97 6.68
CA SER A 483 32.24 -18.32 6.30
C SER A 483 32.08 -17.36 5.12
N ASP A 484 31.34 -17.74 4.07
CA ASP A 484 31.10 -16.92 2.91
C ASP A 484 30.28 -15.67 3.26
N VAL A 485 29.20 -15.84 4.06
CA VAL A 485 28.36 -14.72 4.52
C VAL A 485 29.16 -13.72 5.37
N VAL A 486 29.99 -14.21 6.31
CA VAL A 486 30.82 -13.34 7.16
C VAL A 486 31.82 -12.56 6.31
N MET A 487 32.56 -13.23 5.43
CA MET A 487 33.54 -12.58 4.55
C MET A 487 32.87 -11.53 3.64
N HIS A 488 31.74 -11.87 3.06
CA HIS A 488 31.01 -10.95 2.19
C HIS A 488 30.51 -9.72 2.94
N TYR A 489 29.92 -9.90 4.11
CA TYR A 489 29.44 -8.82 4.96
C TYR A 489 30.57 -7.88 5.39
N GLU A 490 31.71 -8.44 5.84
CA GLU A 490 32.88 -7.65 6.22
C GLU A 490 33.50 -6.89 5.04
N ALA A 491 33.52 -7.51 3.85
CA ALA A 491 33.98 -6.85 2.63
C ALA A 491 33.08 -5.64 2.26
N LEU A 492 31.76 -5.79 2.34
CA LEU A 492 30.82 -4.68 2.10
C LEU A 492 30.98 -3.56 3.13
N CYS A 493 31.18 -3.90 4.42
CA CYS A 493 31.45 -2.89 5.45
C CYS A 493 32.77 -2.13 5.20
N ALA A 494 33.80 -2.82 4.71
CA ALA A 494 35.08 -2.22 4.41
C ALA A 494 35.08 -1.36 3.13
N GLU A 495 34.24 -1.71 2.14
CA GLU A 495 34.10 -0.96 0.89
C GLU A 495 33.42 0.40 1.11
N LYS A 496 32.44 0.47 2.02
CA LYS A 496 31.63 1.68 2.29
C LYS A 496 31.49 1.89 3.81
N PRO A 497 32.55 2.33 4.48
CA PRO A 497 32.56 2.49 5.94
C PRO A 497 31.62 3.60 6.44
N GLU A 498 31.28 4.56 5.60
CA GLU A 498 30.33 5.64 5.89
C GLU A 498 28.85 5.17 5.93
N ILE A 499 28.56 3.96 5.41
CA ILE A 499 27.21 3.40 5.37
C ILE A 499 27.09 2.26 6.36
N VAL A 500 26.13 2.36 7.28
CA VAL A 500 25.81 1.27 8.19
C VAL A 500 25.19 0.09 7.40
N GLN A 501 25.98 -0.96 7.18
CA GLN A 501 25.52 -2.17 6.50
C GLN A 501 24.66 -3.03 7.43
N LYS A 502 23.56 -3.55 6.90
CA LYS A 502 22.69 -4.52 7.60
C LYS A 502 22.54 -5.77 6.76
N ALA A 503 22.58 -6.93 7.39
CA ALA A 503 22.36 -8.22 6.73
C ALA A 503 21.19 -8.96 7.36
N MET A 504 20.42 -9.67 6.54
CA MET A 504 19.37 -10.57 6.97
C MET A 504 19.54 -11.91 6.27
N ILE A 505 19.68 -12.98 7.06
CA ILE A 505 19.80 -14.36 6.58
C ILE A 505 18.44 -15.03 6.75
N VAL A 506 17.79 -15.40 5.65
CA VAL A 506 16.52 -16.12 5.67
C VAL A 506 16.79 -17.61 5.47
N CYS A 507 16.40 -18.40 6.45
CA CYS A 507 16.58 -19.85 6.44
C CYS A 507 15.26 -20.58 6.16
N ALA A 508 15.33 -21.82 5.65
CA ALA A 508 14.15 -22.62 5.32
C ALA A 508 13.33 -23.02 6.56
N ASP A 509 14.00 -23.21 7.70
CA ASP A 509 13.36 -23.54 8.97
C ASP A 509 14.16 -22.98 10.16
N ARG A 510 13.55 -23.05 11.37
CA ARG A 510 14.14 -22.52 12.61
C ARG A 510 15.42 -23.25 13.01
N LEU A 511 15.45 -24.58 12.86
CA LEU A 511 16.61 -25.39 13.21
C LEU A 511 17.82 -25.02 12.35
N LEU A 512 17.62 -24.83 11.06
CA LEU A 512 18.65 -24.36 10.14
C LEU A 512 19.14 -22.95 10.51
N ALA A 513 18.22 -22.03 10.85
CA ALA A 513 18.57 -20.69 11.30
C ALA A 513 19.45 -20.73 12.56
N PHE A 514 19.09 -21.54 13.53
CA PHE A 514 19.89 -21.74 14.74
C PHE A 514 21.29 -22.33 14.44
N LYS A 515 21.37 -23.34 13.56
CA LYS A 515 22.67 -23.93 13.15
C LYS A 515 23.56 -22.91 12.42
N VAL A 516 22.99 -22.07 11.56
CA VAL A 516 23.71 -20.99 10.86
C VAL A 516 24.18 -19.93 11.86
N LEU A 517 23.36 -19.53 12.83
CA LEU A 517 23.75 -18.63 13.91
C LEU A 517 24.98 -19.19 14.66
N LYS A 518 24.91 -20.44 15.13
CA LYS A 518 26.01 -21.06 15.85
C LYS A 518 27.31 -21.18 15.02
N ALA A 519 27.19 -21.41 13.73
CA ALA A 519 28.33 -21.42 12.83
C ALA A 519 28.97 -20.04 12.65
N ILE A 520 28.17 -18.97 12.59
CA ILE A 520 28.67 -17.59 12.51
C ILE A 520 29.30 -17.18 13.85
N GLU A 521 28.69 -17.50 14.98
CA GLU A 521 29.23 -17.25 16.33
C GLU A 521 30.60 -17.92 16.52
N ALA A 522 30.79 -19.14 15.98
CA ALA A 522 32.06 -19.82 16.01
C ALA A 522 33.17 -19.13 15.20
N ILE A 523 32.79 -18.38 14.12
CA ILE A 523 33.74 -17.62 13.30
C ILE A 523 34.00 -16.25 13.91
N ARG A 524 32.96 -15.61 14.46
CA ARG A 524 32.99 -14.28 15.07
C ARG A 524 32.34 -14.30 16.46
N PRO A 525 33.01 -14.78 17.49
CA PRO A 525 32.46 -14.81 18.86
C PRO A 525 32.12 -13.43 19.42
N ASP A 526 32.85 -12.39 18.96
CA ASP A 526 32.63 -11.01 19.35
C ASP A 526 31.28 -10.45 18.89
N TRP A 527 30.65 -11.04 17.86
CA TRP A 527 29.32 -10.62 17.39
C TRP A 527 28.18 -11.03 18.32
N SER A 528 28.41 -11.99 19.19
CA SER A 528 27.44 -12.42 20.22
C SER A 528 27.49 -11.57 21.47
N VAL A 529 28.50 -10.69 21.62
CA VAL A 529 28.63 -9.82 22.79
C VAL A 529 27.67 -8.65 22.67
N ALA A 530 26.74 -8.56 23.62
CA ALA A 530 25.78 -7.47 23.69
C ALA A 530 26.45 -6.16 24.07
N ARG A 531 26.27 -5.10 23.27
CA ARG A 531 26.80 -3.76 23.49
C ARG A 531 25.84 -2.71 22.94
N LYS A 532 25.97 -1.48 23.38
CA LYS A 532 25.12 -0.36 22.94
C LYS A 532 25.54 0.16 21.56
N SER A 533 26.86 0.16 21.27
CA SER A 533 27.43 0.58 19.99
C SER A 533 28.72 -0.20 19.73
N GLU A 534 29.21 -0.22 18.49
CA GLU A 534 30.53 -0.75 18.15
C GLU A 534 31.64 0.15 18.67
N ASP A 535 31.42 1.46 18.71
CA ASP A 535 32.33 2.44 19.32
C ASP A 535 31.53 3.39 20.23
N GLU A 536 31.49 3.06 21.53
CA GLU A 536 30.79 3.87 22.53
C GLU A 536 31.49 5.21 22.80
N SER A 537 32.77 5.36 22.42
CA SER A 537 33.53 6.57 22.64
C SER A 537 33.11 7.72 21.73
N THR A 538 32.42 7.44 20.62
CA THR A 538 31.91 8.44 19.68
C THR A 538 30.56 9.02 20.08
N LEU A 539 29.91 8.48 21.10
CA LEU A 539 28.54 8.84 21.50
C LEU A 539 28.52 9.62 22.82
N THR A 540 27.61 10.57 22.91
CA THR A 540 27.32 11.26 24.16
C THR A 540 26.57 10.37 25.15
N LYS A 541 26.62 10.69 26.44
CA LYS A 541 25.91 9.94 27.48
C LYS A 541 24.40 9.87 27.20
N ASP A 542 23.78 10.97 26.79
CA ASP A 542 22.35 11.04 26.46
C ASP A 542 21.97 10.17 25.24
N GLN A 543 22.89 9.99 24.30
CA GLN A 543 22.71 9.08 23.16
C GLN A 543 22.83 7.62 23.60
N LEU A 544 23.83 7.30 24.43
CA LEU A 544 24.04 5.97 24.99
C LEU A 544 22.86 5.50 25.85
N ASP A 545 22.25 6.41 26.62
CA ASP A 545 21.10 6.07 27.49
C ASP A 545 19.82 5.74 26.70
N LYS A 546 19.73 6.19 25.45
CA LYS A 546 18.60 5.88 24.55
C LYS A 546 18.79 4.58 23.74
N LEU A 547 20.00 4.01 23.71
CA LEU A 547 20.31 2.82 22.95
C LEU A 547 20.04 1.54 23.75
N VAL A 548 19.43 0.57 23.07
CA VAL A 548 19.23 -0.78 23.62
C VAL A 548 20.51 -1.58 23.43
N THR A 549 20.91 -2.31 24.48
CA THR A 549 22.07 -3.21 24.42
C THR A 549 21.69 -4.49 23.64
N LEU A 550 22.31 -4.71 22.50
CA LEU A 550 22.05 -5.85 21.62
C LEU A 550 23.37 -6.47 21.10
N PRO A 551 23.41 -7.79 20.86
CA PRO A 551 24.51 -8.40 20.12
C PRO A 551 24.45 -7.97 18.62
N LYS A 552 25.58 -8.03 17.92
CA LYS A 552 25.67 -7.70 16.49
C LYS A 552 24.88 -8.68 15.62
N ILE A 553 24.77 -9.94 16.04
CA ILE A 553 23.96 -10.97 15.39
C ILE A 553 22.85 -11.45 16.32
N ASN A 554 21.63 -11.60 15.76
CA ASN A 554 20.46 -12.05 16.50
C ASN A 554 19.64 -13.04 15.67
N LEU A 555 18.97 -13.98 16.34
CA LEU A 555 17.97 -14.86 15.75
C LEU A 555 16.58 -14.30 15.99
N VAL A 556 15.82 -14.14 14.92
CA VAL A 556 14.41 -13.77 14.98
C VAL A 556 13.57 -14.95 14.54
N ALA A 557 12.80 -15.51 15.47
CA ALA A 557 11.87 -16.61 15.19
C ALA A 557 10.63 -16.44 16.06
N THR A 558 9.47 -16.93 15.57
CA THR A 558 8.27 -17.03 16.42
C THR A 558 8.49 -18.12 17.47
N GLN A 559 8.19 -17.82 18.73
CA GLN A 559 8.30 -18.78 19.83
C GLN A 559 7.23 -19.88 19.67
N GLY A 560 7.63 -21.14 19.61
CA GLY A 560 6.73 -22.29 19.61
C GLY A 560 6.50 -22.81 21.02
N GLN A 561 5.44 -23.61 21.22
CA GLN A 561 5.11 -24.18 22.56
C GLN A 561 6.18 -25.12 23.15
N ASN A 562 7.19 -25.51 22.37
CA ASN A 562 8.28 -26.45 22.78
C ASN A 562 9.68 -25.87 22.54
N ASP A 563 9.83 -24.56 22.41
CA ASP A 563 11.12 -23.90 22.25
C ASP A 563 11.63 -23.51 23.65
N GLU A 564 12.38 -24.39 24.34
CA GLU A 564 13.22 -24.10 25.50
C GLU A 564 14.65 -23.69 25.08
#